data_10d3f6639ac6d6d455c19070fbb87ad5
#
_entry.id   10d3f6639ac6d6d455c19070fbb87ad5
#
_cell.length_a   1.000
_cell.length_b   1.000
_cell.length_c   1.000
_cell.angle_alpha   90.00
_cell.angle_beta   90.00
_cell.angle_gamma   90.00
#
_symmetry.space_group_name_H-M   'P 1'
#
loop_
_entity.id
_entity.type
_entity.pdbx_description
1 polymer ?
#
loop_
_entity_poly.entity_id
_entity_poly.type
_entity_poly.pdbx_seq_one_letter_code
_entity_poly.pdbx_strand_id
1 'polypeptide(L)'
;MLIVSLALFASSAQGQGMARPGGQRNPSMGAPGTSRSPSTAGPARTSSDRTDTQGVLIDVDSNLGRGIYAEVNQSYREAVKLLTLAIEDERGEVVKVALARRFRGLAYKHLGRRDEALNDFLEVIRIEPKLDLGYYDAGVIYNLTNRYQEAVDAMTRAIDLRQDDRGLGRRRAERGNAYFHLGQFKRAQDDFVAAVRLAPHDADALNNAAWFRATCPDASFRNGKEAVELASRACQLDKWKDADQIDTLAAAHAEAGNFAEAERYQLKALSLLSADEALRPKFQARLKQYRAKQAVRQEIEQD
;
A
#
# COMPACT_ATOMS: atom_id res chain seq x y z
N MET A 1 -24.89 -1.82 -8.81
CA MET A 1 -24.17 -0.55 -9.04
C MET A 1 -23.23 -0.31 -7.86
N LEU A 2 -21.93 -0.23 -8.11
CA LEU A 2 -20.91 0.03 -7.08
C LEU A 2 -20.59 1.53 -7.13
N ILE A 3 -20.71 2.22 -6.00
CA ILE A 3 -20.22 3.60 -5.88
C ILE A 3 -18.77 3.54 -5.47
N VAL A 4 -17.86 3.81 -6.39
CA VAL A 4 -16.43 3.91 -6.10
C VAL A 4 -16.11 5.37 -5.84
N SER A 5 -15.94 5.73 -4.57
CA SER A 5 -15.35 7.02 -4.22
C SER A 5 -13.85 6.96 -4.53
N LEU A 6 -13.36 7.85 -5.38
CA LEU A 6 -11.92 7.98 -5.72
C LEU A 6 -11.02 8.14 -4.48
N ALA A 7 -11.59 8.56 -3.35
CA ALA A 7 -10.90 8.70 -2.06
C ALA A 7 -10.77 7.39 -1.26
N LEU A 8 -11.45 6.30 -1.62
CA LEU A 8 -11.58 5.10 -0.77
C LEU A 8 -10.72 3.90 -1.19
N PHE A 9 -9.97 3.97 -2.29
CA PHE A 9 -9.09 2.88 -2.69
C PHE A 9 -7.62 3.10 -2.32
N ALA A 10 -7.38 3.43 -1.04
CA ALA A 10 -6.13 3.06 -0.41
C ALA A 10 -6.30 1.61 0.05
N SER A 11 -5.76 0.69 -0.73
CA SER A 11 -5.42 -0.69 -0.37
C SER A 11 -5.79 -1.11 1.07
N SER A 12 -6.95 -1.69 1.26
CA SER A 12 -7.22 -2.58 2.38
C SER A 12 -7.54 -3.97 1.84
N ALA A 13 -6.58 -4.55 1.12
CA ALA A 13 -6.54 -5.98 0.89
C ALA A 13 -5.83 -6.65 2.07
N GLN A 14 -6.37 -6.47 3.28
CA GLN A 14 -6.05 -7.31 4.42
C GLN A 14 -7.32 -8.03 4.86
N GLY A 15 -7.29 -9.36 4.68
CA GLY A 15 -8.33 -10.31 4.95
C GLY A 15 -9.19 -10.02 6.17
N GLN A 16 -10.43 -9.64 5.95
CA GLN A 16 -11.48 -9.87 6.92
C GLN A 16 -12.17 -11.19 6.60
N GLY A 17 -11.78 -12.22 7.36
CA GLY A 17 -12.52 -13.45 7.41
C GLY A 17 -13.95 -13.19 7.85
N MET A 18 -14.91 -13.51 7.02
CA MET A 18 -16.34 -13.48 7.36
C MET A 18 -16.60 -14.45 8.49
N ALA A 19 -16.88 -13.92 9.68
CA ALA A 19 -17.55 -14.66 10.74
C ALA A 19 -19.05 -14.71 10.41
N ARG A 20 -19.58 -15.91 10.23
CA ARG A 20 -21.02 -16.16 10.11
C ARG A 20 -21.72 -15.83 11.44
N PRO A 21 -22.85 -15.11 11.44
CA PRO A 21 -23.68 -15.00 12.62
C PRO A 21 -24.55 -16.24 12.75
N GLY A 22 -24.33 -16.98 13.84
CA GLY A 22 -25.23 -18.02 14.32
C GLY A 22 -26.52 -17.40 14.87
N GLY A 23 -27.65 -17.93 14.45
CA GLY A 23 -28.96 -17.47 14.85
C GLY A 23 -29.34 -17.90 16.27
N GLN A 24 -30.18 -17.09 16.90
CA GLN A 24 -31.20 -17.60 17.85
C GLN A 24 -32.46 -16.73 17.86
N ARG A 25 -33.56 -17.42 18.07
CA ARG A 25 -34.97 -17.04 17.87
C ARG A 25 -35.58 -16.29 19.03
N ASN A 26 -36.47 -15.33 18.73
CA ASN A 26 -37.86 -15.08 19.14
C ASN A 26 -38.28 -15.22 20.62
N PRO A 27 -39.46 -14.69 21.10
CA PRO A 27 -40.54 -14.01 20.41
C PRO A 27 -41.24 -12.86 21.16
N SER A 28 -42.16 -12.17 20.43
CA SER A 28 -43.52 -11.79 20.78
C SER A 28 -43.90 -10.39 21.28
N MET A 29 -44.91 -9.90 20.61
CA MET A 29 -46.10 -9.16 20.95
C MET A 29 -46.16 -7.64 20.75
N GLY A 30 -47.12 -7.24 19.89
CA GLY A 30 -48.11 -6.23 20.12
C GLY A 30 -48.30 -5.18 19.02
N ALA A 31 -49.31 -5.36 18.19
CA ALA A 31 -49.94 -4.30 17.40
C ALA A 31 -51.06 -3.66 18.23
N PRO A 32 -51.83 -2.62 17.82
CA PRO A 32 -52.04 -2.03 16.48
C PRO A 32 -52.29 -0.48 16.47
N GLY A 33 -52.38 0.07 15.27
CA GLY A 33 -53.37 1.14 14.99
C GLY A 33 -52.87 2.50 14.54
N THR A 34 -53.21 2.84 13.36
CA THR A 34 -54.07 3.82 12.69
C THR A 34 -53.39 4.80 11.73
N SER A 35 -53.76 4.60 10.48
CA SER A 35 -54.19 5.54 9.42
C SER A 35 -53.77 7.02 9.44
N ARG A 36 -53.19 7.50 8.33
CA ARG A 36 -53.71 8.48 7.36
C ARG A 36 -52.64 9.07 6.47
N SER A 37 -52.88 8.95 5.15
CA SER A 37 -52.31 9.79 4.08
C SER A 37 -53.17 11.07 3.97
N PRO A 38 -52.93 12.03 3.06
CA PRO A 38 -51.79 12.37 2.18
C PRO A 38 -51.46 13.88 2.14
N SER A 39 -50.52 14.23 1.22
CA SER A 39 -50.37 15.52 0.54
C SER A 39 -49.56 16.59 1.29
N THR A 40 -48.48 17.04 0.67
CA THR A 40 -48.42 18.19 -0.25
C THR A 40 -46.98 18.36 -0.77
N ALA A 41 -46.90 18.63 -2.07
CA ALA A 41 -45.66 19.02 -2.77
C ALA A 41 -45.13 20.33 -2.22
N GLY A 42 -43.86 20.35 -1.85
CA GLY A 42 -43.08 21.55 -1.57
C GLY A 42 -42.03 21.80 -2.67
N PRO A 43 -41.61 23.03 -2.93
CA PRO A 43 -41.02 23.44 -4.20
C PRO A 43 -39.59 22.94 -4.38
N ALA A 44 -39.23 22.83 -5.65
CA ALA A 44 -37.91 22.52 -6.16
C ALA A 44 -36.80 23.35 -5.47
N ARG A 45 -35.87 22.66 -4.84
CA ARG A 45 -34.62 23.30 -4.38
C ARG A 45 -33.68 23.37 -5.58
N THR A 46 -33.37 24.59 -5.95
CA THR A 46 -32.36 24.98 -6.92
C THR A 46 -30.98 24.44 -6.54
N SER A 47 -30.33 23.88 -7.55
CA SER A 47 -28.96 23.42 -7.53
C SER A 47 -28.01 24.59 -7.35
N SER A 48 -27.40 24.74 -6.19
CA SER A 48 -26.08 25.34 -6.02
C SER A 48 -25.54 24.97 -4.65
N ASP A 49 -24.29 24.57 -4.60
CA ASP A 49 -23.49 24.12 -3.46
C ASP A 49 -23.60 22.62 -3.12
N ARG A 50 -23.12 21.80 -4.04
CA ARG A 50 -22.51 20.51 -3.70
C ARG A 50 -21.05 20.57 -4.07
N THR A 51 -20.20 20.70 -3.05
CA THR A 51 -18.78 20.40 -3.15
C THR A 51 -18.62 18.98 -3.65
N ASP A 52 -18.04 18.84 -4.84
CA ASP A 52 -17.91 17.60 -5.60
C ASP A 52 -17.05 16.55 -4.89
N THR A 53 -17.68 15.71 -4.11
CA THR A 53 -17.24 14.32 -3.93
C THR A 53 -18.11 13.44 -4.85
N GLN A 54 -18.03 13.64 -6.14
CA GLN A 54 -18.72 12.78 -7.09
C GLN A 54 -18.04 11.41 -7.08
N GLY A 55 -18.67 10.43 -6.42
CA GLY A 55 -18.33 9.02 -6.60
C GLY A 55 -18.62 8.63 -8.05
N VAL A 56 -17.65 8.05 -8.74
CA VAL A 56 -17.85 7.50 -10.08
C VAL A 56 -18.75 6.28 -9.95
N LEU A 57 -19.91 6.32 -10.63
CA LEU A 57 -20.78 5.17 -10.72
C LEU A 57 -20.20 4.17 -11.72
N ILE A 58 -19.88 2.98 -11.25
CA ILE A 58 -19.34 1.90 -12.08
C ILE A 58 -20.39 0.81 -12.17
N ASP A 59 -20.74 0.45 -13.40
CA ASP A 59 -21.52 -0.74 -13.67
C ASP A 59 -20.63 -1.97 -13.40
N VAL A 60 -21.06 -2.81 -12.47
CA VAL A 60 -20.30 -4.01 -12.06
C VAL A 60 -20.16 -5.05 -13.17
N ASP A 61 -21.09 -5.06 -14.13
CA ASP A 61 -21.10 -5.98 -15.26
C ASP A 61 -20.28 -5.44 -16.46
N SER A 62 -19.88 -4.16 -16.41
CA SER A 62 -19.00 -3.56 -17.42
C SER A 62 -17.58 -4.15 -17.37
N ASN A 63 -16.82 -3.99 -18.46
CA ASN A 63 -15.42 -4.39 -18.48
C ASN A 63 -14.59 -3.67 -17.39
N LEU A 64 -14.91 -2.42 -17.07
CA LEU A 64 -14.29 -1.67 -15.98
C LEU A 64 -14.61 -2.32 -14.61
N GLY A 65 -15.90 -2.56 -14.31
CA GLY A 65 -16.32 -3.15 -13.03
C GLY A 65 -15.75 -4.54 -12.82
N ARG A 66 -15.86 -5.41 -13.83
CA ARG A 66 -15.28 -6.76 -13.79
C ARG A 66 -13.76 -6.76 -13.69
N GLY A 67 -13.11 -5.83 -14.37
CA GLY A 67 -11.63 -5.69 -14.33
C GLY A 67 -11.13 -5.25 -12.96
N ILE A 68 -11.81 -4.29 -12.31
CA ILE A 68 -11.51 -3.88 -10.93
C ILE A 68 -11.74 -5.05 -9.97
N TYR A 69 -12.86 -5.77 -10.12
CA TYR A 69 -13.15 -6.94 -9.30
C TYR A 69 -12.07 -8.02 -9.45
N ALA A 70 -11.60 -8.28 -10.67
CA ALA A 70 -10.55 -9.25 -10.94
C ALA A 70 -9.22 -8.84 -10.28
N GLU A 71 -8.85 -7.55 -10.29
CA GLU A 71 -7.65 -7.03 -9.62
C GLU A 71 -7.73 -7.23 -8.11
N VAL A 72 -8.81 -6.81 -7.49
CA VAL A 72 -9.03 -6.96 -6.04
C VAL A 72 -9.01 -8.44 -5.60
N ASN A 73 -9.48 -9.36 -6.44
CA ASN A 73 -9.43 -10.81 -6.19
C ASN A 73 -8.13 -11.48 -6.70
N GLN A 74 -7.08 -10.70 -6.97
CA GLN A 74 -5.75 -11.17 -7.36
C GLN A 74 -5.70 -11.96 -8.67
N SER A 75 -6.74 -11.84 -9.51
CA SER A 75 -6.80 -12.41 -10.86
C SER A 75 -6.16 -11.46 -11.87
N TYR A 76 -4.89 -11.10 -11.64
CA TYR A 76 -4.21 -9.99 -12.32
C TYR A 76 -4.17 -10.10 -13.85
N ARG A 77 -4.00 -11.32 -14.41
CA ARG A 77 -4.01 -11.50 -15.88
C ARG A 77 -5.40 -11.22 -16.49
N GLU A 78 -6.46 -11.62 -15.80
CA GLU A 78 -7.84 -11.33 -16.18
C GLU A 78 -8.12 -9.83 -16.05
N ALA A 79 -7.68 -9.21 -14.95
CA ALA A 79 -7.79 -7.77 -14.71
C ALA A 79 -7.16 -6.98 -15.87
N VAL A 80 -5.92 -7.30 -16.29
CA VAL A 80 -5.26 -6.65 -17.42
C VAL A 80 -6.11 -6.74 -18.69
N LYS A 81 -6.66 -7.91 -19.01
CA LYS A 81 -7.49 -8.11 -20.20
C LYS A 81 -8.74 -7.23 -20.15
N LEU A 82 -9.52 -7.32 -19.08
CA LEU A 82 -10.78 -6.59 -18.93
C LEU A 82 -10.57 -5.07 -18.89
N LEU A 83 -9.55 -4.61 -18.17
CA LEU A 83 -9.24 -3.18 -18.07
C LEU A 83 -8.67 -2.61 -19.38
N THR A 84 -8.04 -3.43 -20.22
CA THR A 84 -7.66 -3.01 -21.57
C THR A 84 -8.90 -2.77 -22.44
N LEU A 85 -9.89 -3.66 -22.40
CA LEU A 85 -11.17 -3.44 -23.07
C LEU A 85 -11.89 -2.21 -22.53
N ALA A 86 -11.91 -2.03 -21.19
CA ALA A 86 -12.54 -0.87 -20.57
C ALA A 86 -11.92 0.47 -21.04
N ILE A 87 -10.60 0.55 -21.23
CA ILE A 87 -9.94 1.74 -21.76
C ILE A 87 -10.42 2.08 -23.18
N GLU A 88 -10.74 1.06 -23.96
CA GLU A 88 -11.27 1.24 -25.32
C GLU A 88 -12.76 1.61 -25.31
N ASP A 89 -13.56 0.97 -24.46
CA ASP A 89 -14.99 1.19 -24.35
C ASP A 89 -15.33 2.60 -23.81
N GLU A 90 -14.52 3.08 -22.83
CA GLU A 90 -14.77 4.31 -22.08
C GLU A 90 -14.00 5.54 -22.63
N ARG A 91 -13.58 5.52 -23.91
CA ARG A 91 -12.74 6.58 -24.52
C ARG A 91 -13.27 8.01 -24.34
N GLY A 92 -14.54 8.19 -24.20
CA GLY A 92 -15.17 9.50 -23.97
C GLY A 92 -15.26 9.89 -22.50
N GLU A 93 -15.01 8.97 -21.57
CA GLU A 93 -15.18 9.19 -20.12
C GLU A 93 -13.81 9.23 -19.43
N VAL A 94 -13.19 10.39 -19.44
CA VAL A 94 -11.80 10.65 -19.01
C VAL A 94 -11.50 10.06 -17.63
N VAL A 95 -12.41 10.22 -16.66
CA VAL A 95 -12.24 9.72 -15.28
C VAL A 95 -12.28 8.19 -15.23
N LYS A 96 -13.16 7.55 -16.01
CA LYS A 96 -13.22 6.08 -16.08
C LYS A 96 -11.99 5.50 -16.75
N VAL A 97 -11.48 6.16 -17.80
CA VAL A 97 -10.23 5.77 -18.46
C VAL A 97 -9.04 5.88 -17.48
N ALA A 98 -8.96 6.96 -16.71
CA ALA A 98 -7.90 7.12 -15.69
C ALA A 98 -7.99 6.00 -14.62
N LEU A 99 -9.21 5.66 -14.18
CA LEU A 99 -9.45 4.59 -13.22
C LEU A 99 -9.06 3.22 -13.80
N ALA A 100 -9.46 2.91 -15.03
CA ALA A 100 -9.11 1.67 -15.72
C ALA A 100 -7.59 1.52 -15.87
N ARG A 101 -6.89 2.59 -16.29
CA ARG A 101 -5.44 2.61 -16.36
C ARG A 101 -4.79 2.38 -15.01
N ARG A 102 -5.26 3.07 -13.97
CA ARG A 102 -4.70 2.88 -12.63
C ARG A 102 -4.80 1.44 -12.16
N PHE A 103 -5.97 0.81 -12.26
CA PHE A 103 -6.15 -0.59 -11.85
C PHE A 103 -5.37 -1.56 -12.74
N ARG A 104 -5.25 -1.28 -14.05
CA ARG A 104 -4.40 -2.08 -14.93
C ARG A 104 -2.92 -1.95 -14.56
N GLY A 105 -2.46 -0.75 -14.23
CA GLY A 105 -1.12 -0.51 -13.72
C GLY A 105 -0.84 -1.28 -12.42
N LEU A 106 -1.81 -1.32 -11.48
CA LEU A 106 -1.70 -2.13 -10.26
C LEU A 106 -1.59 -3.63 -10.59
N ALA A 107 -2.42 -4.14 -11.51
CA ALA A 107 -2.33 -5.51 -11.96
C ALA A 107 -0.98 -5.83 -12.65
N TYR A 108 -0.46 -4.92 -13.48
CA TYR A 108 0.89 -5.03 -14.07
C TYR A 108 1.98 -5.06 -12.99
N LYS A 109 1.89 -4.20 -11.98
CA LYS A 109 2.83 -4.21 -10.84
C LYS A 109 2.87 -5.58 -10.17
N HIS A 110 1.71 -6.17 -9.87
CA HIS A 110 1.62 -7.50 -9.25
C HIS A 110 2.14 -8.64 -10.15
N LEU A 111 2.06 -8.46 -11.48
CA LEU A 111 2.65 -9.37 -12.46
C LEU A 111 4.16 -9.15 -12.69
N GLY A 112 4.78 -8.20 -11.99
CA GLY A 112 6.19 -7.84 -12.17
C GLY A 112 6.48 -7.04 -13.45
N ARG A 113 5.45 -6.61 -14.19
CA ARG A 113 5.53 -5.84 -15.44
C ARG A 113 5.63 -4.35 -15.12
N ARG A 114 6.81 -3.96 -14.61
CA ARG A 114 7.02 -2.63 -14.00
C ARG A 114 6.93 -1.49 -15.00
N ASP A 115 7.44 -1.67 -16.22
CA ASP A 115 7.43 -0.62 -17.25
C ASP A 115 6.01 -0.31 -17.74
N GLU A 116 5.20 -1.35 -17.92
CA GLU A 116 3.80 -1.16 -18.30
C GLU A 116 2.98 -0.55 -17.16
N ALA A 117 3.27 -0.92 -15.91
CA ALA A 117 2.65 -0.30 -14.76
C ALA A 117 2.97 1.20 -14.69
N LEU A 118 4.25 1.56 -14.84
CA LEU A 118 4.70 2.95 -14.85
C LEU A 118 4.04 3.76 -15.97
N ASN A 119 3.98 3.20 -17.18
CA ASN A 119 3.33 3.87 -18.31
C ASN A 119 1.85 4.17 -18.03
N ASP A 120 1.12 3.22 -17.44
CA ASP A 120 -0.27 3.45 -17.09
C ASP A 120 -0.41 4.52 -15.99
N PHE A 121 0.46 4.55 -14.98
CA PHE A 121 0.42 5.58 -13.92
C PHE A 121 0.80 6.96 -14.44
N LEU A 122 1.76 7.07 -15.35
CA LEU A 122 2.10 8.35 -16.00
C LEU A 122 0.94 8.87 -16.86
N GLU A 123 0.21 7.97 -17.53
CA GLU A 123 -1.00 8.36 -18.25
C GLU A 123 -2.12 8.82 -17.29
N VAL A 124 -2.27 8.19 -16.12
CA VAL A 124 -3.18 8.68 -15.07
C VAL A 124 -2.81 10.10 -14.65
N ILE A 125 -1.52 10.38 -14.42
CA ILE A 125 -1.04 11.73 -14.06
C ILE A 125 -1.33 12.73 -15.19
N ARG A 126 -1.15 12.33 -16.46
CA ARG A 126 -1.44 13.18 -17.62
C ARG A 126 -2.94 13.52 -17.72
N ILE A 127 -3.80 12.55 -17.45
CA ILE A 127 -5.26 12.71 -17.50
C ILE A 127 -5.76 13.53 -16.30
N GLU A 128 -5.31 13.17 -15.09
CA GLU A 128 -5.77 13.73 -13.82
C GLU A 128 -4.58 14.26 -12.98
N PRO A 129 -3.98 15.40 -13.33
CA PRO A 129 -2.75 15.89 -12.70
C PRO A 129 -2.93 16.32 -11.24
N LYS A 130 -4.16 16.35 -10.74
CA LYS A 130 -4.49 16.65 -9.34
C LYS A 130 -4.77 15.37 -8.52
N LEU A 131 -4.77 14.20 -9.15
CA LEU A 131 -4.98 12.93 -8.47
C LEU A 131 -3.67 12.46 -7.84
N ASP A 132 -3.57 12.57 -6.51
CA ASP A 132 -2.39 12.18 -5.73
C ASP A 132 -2.01 10.70 -5.88
N LEU A 133 -2.99 9.82 -6.14
CA LEU A 133 -2.78 8.38 -6.32
C LEU A 133 -1.93 8.05 -7.55
N GLY A 134 -2.05 8.81 -8.64
CA GLY A 134 -1.20 8.59 -9.82
C GLY A 134 0.28 8.78 -9.51
N TYR A 135 0.61 9.84 -8.79
CA TYR A 135 1.98 10.12 -8.36
C TYR A 135 2.48 9.12 -7.33
N TYR A 136 1.62 8.72 -6.37
CA TYR A 136 1.97 7.69 -5.40
C TYR A 136 2.30 6.36 -6.08
N ASP A 137 1.43 5.88 -6.96
CA ASP A 137 1.60 4.60 -7.65
C ASP A 137 2.85 4.62 -8.56
N ALA A 138 3.12 5.73 -9.26
CA ALA A 138 4.35 5.93 -10.04
C ALA A 138 5.60 5.93 -9.15
N GLY A 139 5.55 6.63 -8.00
CA GLY A 139 6.64 6.70 -7.03
C GLY A 139 6.99 5.33 -6.44
N VAL A 140 6.00 4.47 -6.20
CA VAL A 140 6.25 3.07 -5.79
C VAL A 140 7.02 2.31 -6.88
N ILE A 141 6.65 2.46 -8.17
CA ILE A 141 7.39 1.81 -9.26
C ILE A 141 8.81 2.36 -9.38
N TYR A 142 9.00 3.67 -9.21
CA TYR A 142 10.32 4.28 -9.21
C TYR A 142 11.21 3.69 -8.10
N ASN A 143 10.70 3.53 -6.86
CA ASN A 143 11.41 2.83 -5.79
C ASN A 143 11.77 1.38 -6.19
N LEU A 144 10.83 0.62 -6.76
CA LEU A 144 11.03 -0.77 -7.17
C LEU A 144 12.02 -0.93 -8.34
N THR A 145 12.33 0.14 -9.07
CA THR A 145 13.26 0.17 -10.21
C THR A 145 14.53 0.96 -9.92
N ASN A 146 14.80 1.25 -8.64
CA ASN A 146 15.96 2.00 -8.13
C ASN A 146 16.07 3.43 -8.68
N ARG A 147 14.99 4.00 -9.18
CA ARG A 147 14.90 5.39 -9.66
C ARG A 147 14.52 6.31 -8.50
N TYR A 148 15.41 6.40 -7.53
CA TYR A 148 15.09 6.99 -6.23
C TYR A 148 14.82 8.50 -6.27
N GLN A 149 15.49 9.26 -7.16
CA GLN A 149 15.23 10.70 -7.28
C GLN A 149 13.82 10.95 -7.83
N GLU A 150 13.43 10.21 -8.86
CA GLU A 150 12.07 10.30 -9.41
C GLU A 150 11.02 9.82 -8.40
N ALA A 151 11.35 8.83 -7.56
CA ALA A 151 10.48 8.42 -6.45
C ALA A 151 10.27 9.55 -5.45
N VAL A 152 11.33 10.29 -5.05
CA VAL A 152 11.23 11.47 -4.18
C VAL A 152 10.31 12.52 -4.78
N ASP A 153 10.50 12.84 -6.06
CA ASP A 153 9.74 13.89 -6.75
C ASP A 153 8.24 13.49 -6.84
N ALA A 154 7.96 12.26 -7.24
CA ALA A 154 6.60 11.74 -7.34
C ALA A 154 5.92 11.68 -5.96
N MET A 155 6.60 11.16 -4.93
CA MET A 155 6.04 11.09 -3.57
C MET A 155 5.83 12.48 -2.97
N THR A 156 6.72 13.44 -3.23
CA THR A 156 6.55 14.83 -2.79
C THR A 156 5.29 15.40 -3.42
N ARG A 157 5.10 15.22 -4.72
CA ARG A 157 3.88 15.68 -5.38
C ARG A 157 2.63 15.00 -4.85
N ALA A 158 2.68 13.69 -4.56
CA ALA A 158 1.58 12.96 -3.96
C ALA A 158 1.23 13.46 -2.55
N ILE A 159 2.23 13.87 -1.76
CA ILE A 159 2.04 14.46 -0.42
C ILE A 159 1.40 15.85 -0.53
N ASP A 160 1.92 16.70 -1.41
CA ASP A 160 1.46 18.09 -1.58
C ASP A 160 0.00 18.17 -2.08
N LEU A 161 -0.43 17.19 -2.87
CA LEU A 161 -1.80 17.13 -3.38
C LEU A 161 -2.83 16.63 -2.33
N ARG A 162 -2.36 16.02 -1.23
CA ARG A 162 -3.27 15.53 -0.18
C ARG A 162 -3.78 16.66 0.70
N GLN A 163 -5.10 16.63 0.95
CA GLN A 163 -5.78 17.57 1.85
C GLN A 163 -6.08 16.95 3.24
N ASP A 164 -5.87 15.64 3.39
CA ASP A 164 -6.14 14.91 4.64
C ASP A 164 -4.97 13.98 5.01
N ASP A 165 -4.95 13.50 6.25
CA ASP A 165 -3.90 12.62 6.78
C ASP A 165 -4.00 11.16 6.30
N ARG A 166 -5.10 10.79 5.62
CA ARG A 166 -5.30 9.40 5.17
C ARG A 166 -4.27 9.01 4.11
N GLY A 167 -3.51 7.96 4.40
CA GLY A 167 -2.45 7.47 3.52
C GLY A 167 -1.20 8.37 3.43
N LEU A 168 -1.15 9.50 4.15
CA LEU A 168 0.02 10.38 4.17
C LEU A 168 1.23 9.67 4.80
N GLY A 169 0.99 8.87 5.84
CA GLY A 169 2.05 8.06 6.48
C GLY A 169 2.74 7.12 5.50
N ARG A 170 1.97 6.41 4.66
CA ARG A 170 2.54 5.51 3.64
C ARG A 170 3.35 6.28 2.58
N ARG A 171 2.88 7.44 2.10
CA ARG A 171 3.62 8.27 1.14
C ARG A 171 4.95 8.75 1.70
N ARG A 172 4.95 9.14 2.98
CA ARG A 172 6.18 9.51 3.67
C ARG A 172 7.12 8.32 3.86
N ALA A 173 6.62 7.13 4.20
CA ALA A 173 7.43 5.93 4.31
C ALA A 173 8.13 5.59 2.98
N GLU A 174 7.39 5.67 1.88
CA GLU A 174 7.94 5.44 0.54
C GLU A 174 8.97 6.51 0.13
N ARG A 175 8.72 7.79 0.45
CA ARG A 175 9.71 8.85 0.20
C ARG A 175 10.93 8.70 1.10
N GLY A 176 10.74 8.32 2.35
CA GLY A 176 11.81 8.00 3.28
C GLY A 176 12.70 6.87 2.77
N ASN A 177 12.10 5.84 2.17
CA ASN A 177 12.84 4.77 1.53
C ASN A 177 13.70 5.28 0.36
N ALA A 178 13.15 6.12 -0.52
CA ALA A 178 13.92 6.74 -1.59
C ALA A 178 15.07 7.61 -1.05
N TYR A 179 14.81 8.47 -0.03
CA TYR A 179 15.88 9.25 0.62
C TYR A 179 16.95 8.37 1.24
N PHE A 180 16.56 7.23 1.83
CA PHE A 180 17.51 6.30 2.41
C PHE A 180 18.49 5.76 1.37
N HIS A 181 17.98 5.32 0.22
CA HIS A 181 18.81 4.82 -0.88
C HIS A 181 19.68 5.91 -1.53
N LEU A 182 19.25 7.17 -1.52
CA LEU A 182 20.05 8.34 -1.94
C LEU A 182 21.07 8.80 -0.88
N GLY A 183 21.25 8.08 0.24
CA GLY A 183 22.16 8.48 1.32
C GLY A 183 21.69 9.72 2.10
N GLN A 184 20.48 10.22 1.87
CA GLN A 184 19.92 11.40 2.55
C GLN A 184 19.28 11.01 3.88
N PHE A 185 20.09 10.44 4.79
CA PHE A 185 19.63 9.75 6.01
C PHE A 185 18.81 10.63 6.95
N LYS A 186 19.14 11.93 7.07
CA LYS A 186 18.35 12.83 7.91
C LYS A 186 16.93 13.02 7.38
N ARG A 187 16.76 13.19 6.05
CA ARG A 187 15.44 13.30 5.42
C ARG A 187 14.66 11.99 5.53
N ALA A 188 15.35 10.86 5.32
CA ALA A 188 14.75 9.54 5.51
C ALA A 188 14.22 9.37 6.94
N GLN A 189 15.02 9.72 7.96
CA GLN A 189 14.60 9.67 9.36
C GLN A 189 13.35 10.52 9.61
N ASP A 190 13.34 11.76 9.13
CA ASP A 190 12.22 12.67 9.36
C ASP A 190 10.92 12.13 8.74
N ASP A 191 11.01 11.56 7.55
CA ASP A 191 9.86 10.94 6.89
C ASP A 191 9.43 9.63 7.59
N PHE A 192 10.33 8.77 8.03
CA PHE A 192 9.97 7.54 8.76
C PHE A 192 9.34 7.85 10.13
N VAL A 193 9.86 8.82 10.88
CA VAL A 193 9.25 9.26 12.14
C VAL A 193 7.83 9.79 11.92
N ALA A 194 7.64 10.62 10.89
CA ALA A 194 6.33 11.12 10.54
C ALA A 194 5.39 9.99 10.05
N ALA A 195 5.89 9.03 9.27
CA ALA A 195 5.13 7.89 8.79
C ALA A 195 4.59 7.04 9.93
N VAL A 196 5.43 6.66 10.89
CA VAL A 196 5.03 5.86 12.07
C VAL A 196 4.00 6.60 12.92
N ARG A 197 4.13 7.93 13.07
CA ARG A 197 3.17 8.75 13.80
C ARG A 197 1.80 8.83 13.10
N LEU A 198 1.79 9.00 11.78
CA LEU A 198 0.58 9.18 10.98
C LEU A 198 -0.12 7.85 10.67
N ALA A 199 0.63 6.76 10.59
CA ALA A 199 0.12 5.44 10.27
C ALA A 199 0.65 4.36 11.23
N PRO A 200 0.30 4.43 12.54
CA PRO A 200 0.85 3.53 13.57
C PRO A 200 0.42 2.07 13.43
N HIS A 201 -0.55 1.79 12.55
CA HIS A 201 -1.05 0.46 12.24
C HIS A 201 -0.79 0.04 10.78
N ASP A 202 0.09 0.74 10.07
CA ASP A 202 0.55 0.35 8.73
C ASP A 202 1.83 -0.47 8.87
N ALA A 203 1.73 -1.77 8.55
CA ALA A 203 2.84 -2.71 8.70
C ALA A 203 4.04 -2.34 7.80
N ASP A 204 3.79 -1.84 6.59
CA ASP A 204 4.86 -1.45 5.66
C ASP A 204 5.60 -0.21 6.15
N ALA A 205 4.87 0.79 6.68
CA ALA A 205 5.49 2.00 7.24
C ALA A 205 6.36 1.67 8.47
N LEU A 206 5.88 0.78 9.35
CA LEU A 206 6.65 0.30 10.50
C LEU A 206 7.87 -0.51 10.07
N ASN A 207 7.72 -1.38 9.07
CA ASN A 207 8.80 -2.19 8.53
C ASN A 207 9.92 -1.34 7.91
N ASN A 208 9.57 -0.36 7.10
CA ASN A 208 10.55 0.54 6.47
C ASN A 208 11.32 1.35 7.51
N ALA A 209 10.65 1.87 8.53
CA ALA A 209 11.31 2.56 9.64
C ALA A 209 12.23 1.62 10.44
N ALA A 210 11.79 0.38 10.70
CA ALA A 210 12.59 -0.62 11.39
C ALA A 210 13.84 -1.00 10.59
N TRP A 211 13.69 -1.23 9.29
CA TRP A 211 14.82 -1.52 8.40
C TRP A 211 15.86 -0.40 8.43
N PHE A 212 15.43 0.85 8.30
CA PHE A 212 16.30 2.01 8.39
C PHE A 212 17.06 2.03 9.73
N ARG A 213 16.35 1.86 10.87
CA ARG A 213 16.95 1.84 12.21
C ARG A 213 17.91 0.67 12.44
N ALA A 214 17.73 -0.45 11.75
CA ALA A 214 18.58 -1.62 11.87
C ALA A 214 19.82 -1.56 10.98
N THR A 215 19.71 -0.99 9.76
CA THR A 215 20.70 -1.24 8.71
C THR A 215 21.37 0.01 8.16
N CYS A 216 21.03 1.22 8.63
CA CYS A 216 21.63 2.46 8.13
C CYS A 216 23.16 2.39 8.20
N PRO A 217 23.89 2.72 7.12
CA PRO A 217 25.36 2.75 7.14
C PRO A 217 25.93 3.69 8.22
N ASP A 218 25.30 4.86 8.39
CA ASP A 218 25.66 5.81 9.43
C ASP A 218 25.12 5.36 10.80
N ALA A 219 26.04 5.09 11.72
CA ALA A 219 25.74 4.61 13.07
C ALA A 219 24.85 5.54 13.88
N SER A 220 24.91 6.85 13.62
CA SER A 220 24.12 7.86 14.35
C SER A 220 22.62 7.72 14.14
N PHE A 221 22.19 7.06 13.06
CA PHE A 221 20.80 6.80 12.75
C PHE A 221 20.32 5.42 13.20
N ARG A 222 21.21 4.52 13.62
CA ARG A 222 20.83 3.17 14.04
C ARG A 222 20.35 3.13 15.48
N ASN A 223 19.35 2.29 15.72
CA ASN A 223 18.84 1.99 17.04
C ASN A 223 18.20 0.58 17.03
N GLY A 224 18.97 -0.43 17.40
CA GLY A 224 18.54 -1.82 17.39
C GLY A 224 17.31 -2.09 18.27
N LYS A 225 17.21 -1.43 19.43
CA LYS A 225 16.04 -1.57 20.32
C LYS A 225 14.76 -1.05 19.65
N GLU A 226 14.78 0.17 19.14
CA GLU A 226 13.64 0.76 18.42
C GLU A 226 13.29 -0.05 17.18
N ALA A 227 14.31 -0.52 16.45
CA ALA A 227 14.11 -1.38 15.27
C ALA A 227 13.35 -2.68 15.62
N VAL A 228 13.72 -3.36 16.72
CA VAL A 228 13.03 -4.56 17.19
C VAL A 228 11.57 -4.25 17.56
N GLU A 229 11.31 -3.15 18.24
CA GLU A 229 9.93 -2.73 18.60
C GLU A 229 9.07 -2.50 17.36
N LEU A 230 9.58 -1.75 16.38
CA LEU A 230 8.87 -1.44 15.15
C LEU A 230 8.65 -2.69 14.27
N ALA A 231 9.68 -3.49 14.05
CA ALA A 231 9.59 -4.71 13.24
C ALA A 231 8.67 -5.75 13.87
N SER A 232 8.69 -5.90 15.20
CA SER A 232 7.78 -6.81 15.91
C SER A 232 6.32 -6.40 15.72
N ARG A 233 6.02 -5.09 15.79
CA ARG A 233 4.67 -4.57 15.52
C ARG A 233 4.25 -4.80 14.08
N ALA A 234 5.15 -4.59 13.10
CA ALA A 234 4.88 -4.89 11.69
C ALA A 234 4.48 -6.36 11.50
N CYS A 235 5.32 -7.29 11.99
CA CYS A 235 5.04 -8.73 11.93
C CYS A 235 3.70 -9.14 12.61
N GLN A 236 3.34 -8.49 13.73
CA GLN A 236 2.06 -8.76 14.42
C GLN A 236 0.86 -8.31 13.57
N LEU A 237 0.94 -7.13 12.95
CA LEU A 237 -0.12 -6.60 12.08
C LEU A 237 -0.33 -7.48 10.86
N ASP A 238 0.73 -8.00 10.26
CA ASP A 238 0.66 -8.93 9.12
C ASP A 238 0.44 -10.40 9.56
N LYS A 239 0.27 -10.67 10.84
CA LYS A 239 0.08 -12.02 11.39
C LYS A 239 1.21 -12.99 11.03
N TRP A 240 2.43 -12.47 10.94
CA TRP A 240 3.66 -13.23 10.67
C TRP A 240 3.69 -13.95 9.32
N LYS A 241 3.05 -13.40 8.29
CA LYS A 241 2.93 -14.01 6.97
C LYS A 241 3.95 -13.51 5.95
N ASP A 242 4.48 -12.31 6.17
CA ASP A 242 5.42 -11.66 5.27
C ASP A 242 6.86 -12.01 5.65
N ALA A 243 7.58 -12.63 4.72
CA ALA A 243 8.97 -13.02 4.91
C ALA A 243 9.92 -11.82 5.01
N ASP A 244 9.66 -10.73 4.27
CA ASP A 244 10.47 -9.50 4.31
C ASP A 244 10.36 -8.80 5.66
N GLN A 245 9.18 -8.76 6.27
CA GLN A 245 8.99 -8.18 7.60
C GLN A 245 9.72 -8.99 8.68
N ILE A 246 9.70 -10.32 8.56
CA ILE A 246 10.42 -11.19 9.49
C ILE A 246 11.94 -11.08 9.29
N ASP A 247 12.43 -10.92 8.06
CA ASP A 247 13.82 -10.63 7.74
C ASP A 247 14.28 -9.30 8.34
N THR A 248 13.42 -8.27 8.28
CA THR A 248 13.67 -6.98 8.95
C THR A 248 13.79 -7.15 10.47
N LEU A 249 12.93 -7.97 11.09
CA LEU A 249 13.03 -8.27 12.53
C LEU A 249 14.32 -9.00 12.87
N ALA A 250 14.78 -9.92 12.00
CA ALA A 250 16.08 -10.57 12.18
C ALA A 250 17.23 -9.55 12.12
N ALA A 251 17.20 -8.62 11.14
CA ALA A 251 18.19 -7.55 11.05
C ALA A 251 18.17 -6.64 12.28
N ALA A 252 16.99 -6.31 12.80
CA ALA A 252 16.82 -5.51 14.01
C ALA A 252 17.44 -6.19 15.24
N HIS A 253 17.22 -7.50 15.42
CA HIS A 253 17.85 -8.27 16.49
C HIS A 253 19.38 -8.32 16.34
N ALA A 254 19.89 -8.46 15.11
CA ALA A 254 21.33 -8.44 14.86
C ALA A 254 21.96 -7.09 15.23
N GLU A 255 21.31 -5.96 14.90
CA GLU A 255 21.76 -4.61 15.31
C GLU A 255 21.70 -4.42 16.83
N ALA A 256 20.73 -5.04 17.50
CA ALA A 256 20.65 -5.06 18.97
C ALA A 256 21.66 -6.01 19.64
N GLY A 257 22.50 -6.73 18.88
CA GLY A 257 23.46 -7.70 19.38
C GLY A 257 22.89 -9.09 19.70
N ASN A 258 21.59 -9.31 19.45
CA ASN A 258 20.87 -10.54 19.76
C ASN A 258 20.94 -11.53 18.59
N PHE A 259 22.14 -12.02 18.26
CA PHE A 259 22.38 -12.85 17.07
C PHE A 259 21.64 -14.19 17.08
N ALA A 260 21.39 -14.79 18.24
CA ALA A 260 20.59 -16.03 18.33
C ALA A 260 19.13 -15.79 17.86
N GLU A 261 18.53 -14.68 18.28
CA GLU A 261 17.20 -14.31 17.81
C GLU A 261 17.20 -13.92 16.32
N ALA A 262 18.24 -13.21 15.87
CA ALA A 262 18.43 -12.87 14.46
C ALA A 262 18.46 -14.14 13.58
N GLU A 263 19.24 -15.16 13.99
CA GLU A 263 19.28 -16.43 13.29
C GLU A 263 17.91 -17.12 13.28
N ARG A 264 17.24 -17.16 14.44
CA ARG A 264 15.91 -17.78 14.57
C ARG A 264 14.87 -17.15 13.64
N TYR A 265 14.80 -15.82 13.62
CA TYR A 265 13.85 -15.10 12.74
C TYR A 265 14.25 -15.22 11.27
N GLN A 266 15.54 -15.23 10.94
CA GLN A 266 16.00 -15.43 9.57
C GLN A 266 15.63 -16.81 9.01
N LEU A 267 15.74 -17.85 9.84
CA LEU A 267 15.30 -19.20 9.48
C LEU A 267 13.77 -19.25 9.29
N LYS A 268 13.01 -18.54 10.13
CA LYS A 268 11.57 -18.41 9.97
C LYS A 268 11.21 -17.70 8.65
N ALA A 269 11.87 -16.60 8.31
CA ALA A 269 11.66 -15.89 7.05
C ALA A 269 11.95 -16.83 5.85
N LEU A 270 13.06 -17.55 5.89
CA LEU A 270 13.42 -18.53 4.86
C LEU A 270 12.40 -19.67 4.71
N SER A 271 11.72 -20.05 5.80
CA SER A 271 10.71 -21.12 5.76
C SER A 271 9.42 -20.70 5.05
N LEU A 272 9.18 -19.40 4.90
CA LEU A 272 8.02 -18.86 4.17
C LEU A 272 8.27 -18.73 2.67
N LEU A 273 9.54 -18.72 2.23
CA LEU A 273 9.90 -18.57 0.82
C LEU A 273 9.88 -19.94 0.12
N SER A 274 9.41 -19.97 -1.12
CA SER A 274 9.57 -21.11 -2.01
C SER A 274 11.04 -21.31 -2.40
N ALA A 275 11.39 -22.51 -2.91
CA ALA A 275 12.79 -22.86 -3.22
C ALA A 275 13.40 -22.01 -4.33
N ASP A 276 12.58 -21.56 -5.28
CA ASP A 276 12.92 -20.80 -6.47
C ASP A 276 12.69 -19.28 -6.32
N GLU A 277 12.31 -18.84 -5.11
CA GLU A 277 12.03 -17.44 -4.88
C GLU A 277 13.30 -16.57 -4.89
N ALA A 278 13.28 -15.48 -5.65
CA ALA A 278 14.42 -14.61 -5.91
C ALA A 278 15.08 -14.02 -4.64
N LEU A 279 14.32 -13.90 -3.55
CA LEU A 279 14.81 -13.40 -2.26
C LEU A 279 15.62 -14.42 -1.45
N ARG A 280 15.46 -15.72 -1.71
CA ARG A 280 16.08 -16.78 -0.94
C ARG A 280 17.62 -16.67 -0.84
N PRO A 281 18.39 -16.40 -1.92
CA PRO A 281 19.84 -16.24 -1.82
C PRO A 281 20.26 -15.09 -0.91
N LYS A 282 19.54 -13.97 -0.95
CA LYS A 282 19.77 -12.79 -0.11
C LYS A 282 19.55 -13.12 1.37
N PHE A 283 18.46 -13.83 1.69
CA PHE A 283 18.16 -14.23 3.06
C PHE A 283 19.17 -15.26 3.60
N GLN A 284 19.64 -16.18 2.76
CA GLN A 284 20.70 -17.11 3.11
C GLN A 284 22.04 -16.42 3.40
N ALA A 285 22.38 -15.37 2.63
CA ALA A 285 23.57 -14.57 2.87
C ALA A 285 23.49 -13.85 4.23
N ARG A 286 22.35 -13.24 4.57
CA ARG A 286 22.11 -12.62 5.88
C ARG A 286 22.18 -13.61 7.02
N LEU A 287 21.64 -14.84 6.86
CA LEU A 287 21.77 -15.91 7.86
C LEU A 287 23.25 -16.22 8.15
N LYS A 288 24.09 -16.30 7.12
CA LYS A 288 25.55 -16.50 7.30
C LYS A 288 26.19 -15.36 8.10
N GLN A 289 25.80 -14.10 7.82
CA GLN A 289 26.28 -12.95 8.57
C GLN A 289 25.89 -13.02 10.05
N TYR A 290 24.64 -13.36 10.37
CA TYR A 290 24.17 -13.47 11.75
C TYR A 290 24.88 -14.58 12.52
N ARG A 291 25.16 -15.74 11.90
CA ARG A 291 25.98 -16.81 12.45
C ARG A 291 27.44 -16.38 12.73
N ALA A 292 27.95 -15.48 11.91
CA ALA A 292 29.26 -14.84 12.10
C ALA A 292 29.20 -13.65 13.08
N LYS A 293 28.05 -13.41 13.75
CA LYS A 293 27.81 -12.26 14.64
C LYS A 293 28.05 -10.91 13.97
N GLN A 294 27.65 -10.80 12.72
CA GLN A 294 27.72 -9.59 11.92
C GLN A 294 26.31 -9.07 11.62
N ALA A 295 26.07 -7.78 11.94
CA ALA A 295 24.83 -7.12 11.58
C ALA A 295 24.89 -6.63 10.14
N VAL A 296 23.73 -6.66 9.47
CA VAL A 296 23.59 -6.20 8.08
C VAL A 296 23.71 -4.68 8.01
N ARG A 297 24.35 -4.20 6.95
CA ARG A 297 24.37 -2.78 6.56
C ARG A 297 23.77 -2.65 5.15
N GLN A 298 22.88 -1.67 4.97
CA GLN A 298 22.37 -1.35 3.65
C GLN A 298 23.48 -0.75 2.81
N GLU A 299 23.74 -1.33 1.68
CA GLU A 299 24.61 -0.73 0.67
C GLU A 299 23.88 0.43 0.00
N ILE A 300 24.56 1.55 -0.15
CA ILE A 300 24.10 2.73 -0.89
C ILE A 300 24.86 2.73 -2.20
N GLU A 301 24.15 2.64 -3.30
CA GLU A 301 24.76 2.80 -4.61
C GLU A 301 25.30 4.23 -4.70
N GLN A 302 26.63 4.36 -4.82
CA GLN A 302 27.27 5.65 -5.11
C GLN A 302 27.21 5.81 -6.63
N ASP A 303 26.51 6.85 -7.09
CA ASP A 303 26.55 7.29 -8.48
C ASP A 303 27.96 7.69 -8.94
#